data_c4b3552388ceabf1792ccf50c51fb5b7
#
_entry.id   c4b3552388ceabf1792ccf50c51fb5b7
#
_cell.length_a   1.000
_cell.length_b   1.000
_cell.length_c   1.000
_cell.angle_alpha   90.00
_cell.angle_beta   90.00
_cell.angle_gamma   90.00
#
_symmetry.space_group_name_H-M   'P 1'
#
loop_
_entity.id
_entity.type
_entity.pdbx_description
1 polymer ?
#
loop_
_entity_poly.entity_id
_entity_poly.type
_entity_poly.pdbx_seq_one_letter_code
_entity_poly.pdbx_strand_id
1 'polypeptide(L)'
;MNINTNLKKQNTYDAIVVGSGISGGWAAKELTEKGLRVLMLERGMNIEHVKDYDSAMKSPWEFEHAGKLTEDQKLKHPVQTRDYPYNEATEKWWVNDLECPYTEDKRFDWYRGFHVGGKSLMWGRKSYRFSDHNFEDNARDGHGNDWPIRYKDIAPWYDYAEQFIGVSGQNENWPLLPDGQFLPPMDLNCVEKSVKERLEKHYNKSRILTIGRTANLTVPHNGRGSCQYRNLCSRGCPFGAYFSTQSSTLPAAMATKRLTVRPYSIVNHIIYDKDTKKAKGVMVIDAETNETMEFYAKIIFVNGSTLGSTFLLLNSTSDAHPNGFGNGSGQLGHNLMDHHFRCGAEGSAEGFEDKYTYGRRANGIYIPRYQNMGSDKRGYLRGFGYQGGASRGLWHKEVAELAFGGDFKDTMSLPADSWSMGLGGFGEMLPYYENRVYIDHTKKDKWGQPVLAIDCEYKENEAKMREDMMYDAAEMLEASGIKNVKTYDNDCYPGMAIHEMGTARMGNDPKTSVLNKWNQMHEVNNVFVTDGSCMPSIACQNPSLTFMALTARAADYAVKELKKGNI
;
A
#
# COMPACT_ATOMS: atom_id res chain seq x y z
N MET A 1 -6.60 -9.95 -24.97
CA MET A 1 -5.57 -10.01 -23.90
C MET A 1 -4.51 -11.00 -24.35
N ASN A 2 -3.24 -10.62 -24.47
CA ASN A 2 -2.17 -11.59 -24.70
C ASN A 2 -1.77 -12.21 -23.35
N ILE A 3 -2.65 -13.04 -22.80
CA ILE A 3 -2.31 -13.91 -21.68
C ILE A 3 -1.78 -15.19 -22.31
N ASN A 4 -0.52 -15.48 -22.08
CA ASN A 4 0.09 -16.67 -22.64
C ASN A 4 0.56 -17.59 -21.52
N THR A 5 -0.22 -18.61 -21.24
CA THR A 5 0.11 -19.68 -20.30
C THR A 5 1.05 -20.73 -20.89
N ASN A 6 1.27 -20.75 -22.22
CA ASN A 6 2.00 -21.80 -22.95
C ASN A 6 3.23 -21.30 -23.73
N LEU A 7 4.02 -20.37 -23.20
CA LEU A 7 5.18 -19.80 -23.88
C LEU A 7 6.44 -20.69 -23.82
N LYS A 8 6.41 -21.87 -24.48
CA LYS A 8 7.66 -22.64 -24.75
C LYS A 8 8.48 -22.10 -25.94
N LYS A 9 7.97 -21.14 -26.72
CA LYS A 9 8.61 -20.67 -27.97
C LYS A 9 9.16 -19.27 -27.98
N GLN A 10 8.75 -18.37 -27.06
CA GLN A 10 9.27 -17.00 -26.97
C GLN A 10 9.60 -16.68 -25.53
N ASN A 11 10.88 -16.75 -25.17
CA ASN A 11 11.36 -16.55 -23.82
C ASN A 11 12.25 -15.29 -23.65
N THR A 12 12.39 -14.46 -24.70
CA THR A 12 13.27 -13.28 -24.69
C THR A 12 12.48 -11.99 -24.92
N TYR A 13 12.68 -11.02 -24.04
CA TYR A 13 12.01 -9.72 -24.02
C TYR A 13 13.02 -8.58 -23.87
N ASP A 14 12.59 -7.33 -24.02
CA ASP A 14 13.43 -6.18 -23.70
C ASP A 14 13.45 -5.94 -22.18
N ALA A 15 12.31 -6.18 -21.51
CA ALA A 15 12.20 -6.05 -20.06
C ALA A 15 11.34 -7.16 -19.45
N ILE A 16 11.67 -7.56 -18.22
CA ILE A 16 10.82 -8.38 -17.34
C ILE A 16 10.37 -7.53 -16.16
N VAL A 17 9.08 -7.63 -15.83
CA VAL A 17 8.49 -7.04 -14.62
C VAL A 17 7.99 -8.18 -13.74
N VAL A 18 8.56 -8.30 -12.54
CA VAL A 18 8.16 -9.31 -11.55
C VAL A 18 7.12 -8.71 -10.61
N GLY A 19 5.92 -9.29 -10.60
CA GLY A 19 4.77 -8.76 -9.88
C GLY A 19 3.92 -7.80 -10.70
N SER A 20 2.62 -7.84 -10.47
CA SER A 20 1.61 -7.07 -11.24
C SER A 20 0.83 -6.06 -10.39
N GLY A 21 1.25 -5.86 -9.14
CA GLY A 21 0.65 -4.91 -8.21
C GLY A 21 0.81 -3.45 -8.66
N ILE A 22 0.68 -2.51 -7.72
CA ILE A 22 0.75 -1.07 -8.00
C ILE A 22 2.03 -0.70 -8.77
N SER A 23 3.20 -1.04 -8.23
CA SER A 23 4.49 -0.69 -8.85
C SER A 23 4.73 -1.47 -10.15
N GLY A 24 4.42 -2.79 -10.18
CA GLY A 24 4.59 -3.59 -11.40
C GLY A 24 3.69 -3.13 -12.54
N GLY A 25 2.44 -2.77 -12.26
CA GLY A 25 1.55 -2.18 -13.25
C GLY A 25 2.08 -0.86 -13.83
N TRP A 26 2.66 -0.01 -12.98
CA TRP A 26 3.32 1.22 -13.43
C TRP A 26 4.57 0.94 -14.26
N ALA A 27 5.44 0.02 -13.82
CA ALA A 27 6.62 -0.38 -14.59
C ALA A 27 6.24 -0.88 -15.99
N ALA A 28 5.26 -1.79 -16.08
CA ALA A 28 4.79 -2.33 -17.35
C ALA A 28 4.22 -1.24 -18.27
N LYS A 29 3.41 -0.32 -17.73
CA LYS A 29 2.87 0.82 -18.48
C LYS A 29 4.01 1.67 -19.06
N GLU A 30 4.90 2.15 -18.20
CA GLU A 30 5.98 3.04 -18.61
C GLU A 30 6.92 2.40 -19.64
N LEU A 31 7.32 1.15 -19.41
CA LEU A 31 8.25 0.46 -20.30
C LEU A 31 7.63 0.18 -21.66
N THR A 32 6.35 -0.24 -21.71
CA THR A 32 5.66 -0.53 -22.97
C THR A 32 5.34 0.72 -23.78
N GLU A 33 4.90 1.79 -23.14
CA GLU A 33 4.65 3.09 -23.80
C GLU A 33 5.94 3.70 -24.37
N LYS A 34 7.10 3.40 -23.75
CA LYS A 34 8.44 3.82 -24.24
C LYS A 34 9.01 2.87 -25.31
N GLY A 35 8.22 1.88 -25.75
CA GLY A 35 8.48 1.03 -26.91
C GLY A 35 9.11 -0.32 -26.62
N LEU A 36 9.32 -0.72 -25.38
CA LEU A 36 9.89 -2.02 -25.02
C LEU A 36 8.85 -3.14 -25.08
N ARG A 37 9.30 -4.35 -25.47
CA ARG A 37 8.52 -5.58 -25.32
C ARG A 37 8.70 -6.08 -23.90
N VAL A 38 7.62 -6.15 -23.13
CA VAL A 38 7.63 -6.44 -21.71
C VAL A 38 6.93 -7.76 -21.41
N LEU A 39 7.57 -8.59 -20.59
CA LEU A 39 6.94 -9.73 -19.90
C LEU A 39 6.65 -9.34 -18.48
N MET A 40 5.38 -9.40 -18.08
CA MET A 40 4.95 -9.27 -16.68
C MET A 40 4.63 -10.65 -16.13
N LEU A 41 5.30 -11.01 -15.04
CA LEU A 41 5.15 -12.29 -14.34
C LEU A 41 4.39 -12.08 -13.05
N GLU A 42 3.27 -12.78 -12.88
CA GLU A 42 2.45 -12.74 -11.69
C GLU A 42 2.35 -14.13 -11.06
N ARG A 43 2.60 -14.22 -9.76
CA ARG A 43 2.58 -15.48 -9.02
C ARG A 43 1.21 -16.16 -9.01
N GLY A 44 0.17 -15.35 -8.89
CA GLY A 44 -1.20 -15.83 -8.71
C GLY A 44 -2.04 -15.85 -9.99
N MET A 45 -3.34 -16.03 -9.78
CA MET A 45 -4.34 -16.18 -10.84
C MET A 45 -4.55 -14.89 -11.65
N ASN A 46 -5.11 -15.04 -12.84
CA ASN A 46 -5.61 -13.89 -13.59
C ASN A 46 -6.90 -13.34 -12.97
N ILE A 47 -7.05 -12.02 -12.98
CA ILE A 47 -8.31 -11.32 -12.67
C ILE A 47 -8.57 -10.29 -13.77
N GLU A 48 -9.65 -10.48 -14.50
CA GLU A 48 -10.11 -9.53 -15.51
C GLU A 48 -11.02 -8.45 -14.90
N HIS A 49 -10.73 -7.20 -15.25
CA HIS A 49 -11.52 -6.05 -14.79
C HIS A 49 -13.01 -6.25 -15.11
N VAL A 50 -13.87 -6.00 -14.13
CA VAL A 50 -15.34 -6.18 -14.14
C VAL A 50 -15.77 -7.65 -14.20
N LYS A 51 -15.23 -8.44 -15.10
CA LYS A 51 -15.66 -9.82 -15.37
C LYS A 51 -15.56 -10.74 -14.15
N ASP A 52 -14.44 -10.61 -13.40
CA ASP A 52 -14.15 -11.47 -12.25
C ASP A 52 -14.53 -10.82 -10.91
N TYR A 53 -15.36 -9.76 -10.94
CA TYR A 53 -15.87 -9.08 -9.75
C TYR A 53 -17.25 -9.59 -9.33
N ASP A 54 -17.40 -10.91 -9.20
CA ASP A 54 -18.68 -11.62 -8.98
C ASP A 54 -19.44 -11.13 -7.77
N SER A 55 -18.73 -10.63 -6.75
CA SER A 55 -19.34 -10.13 -5.51
C SER A 55 -19.63 -8.62 -5.52
N ALA A 56 -19.17 -7.89 -6.57
CA ALA A 56 -19.23 -6.43 -6.59
C ALA A 56 -20.65 -5.84 -6.52
N MET A 57 -21.66 -6.60 -6.98
CA MET A 57 -23.07 -6.16 -7.01
C MET A 57 -23.97 -6.95 -6.05
N LYS A 58 -23.43 -7.98 -5.39
CA LYS A 58 -24.23 -8.81 -4.46
C LYS A 58 -24.60 -8.05 -3.19
N SER A 59 -25.84 -8.19 -2.79
CA SER A 59 -26.36 -7.79 -1.48
C SER A 59 -25.93 -8.80 -0.40
N PRO A 60 -25.91 -8.43 0.88
CA PRO A 60 -25.50 -9.36 1.96
C PRO A 60 -26.24 -10.70 1.99
N TRP A 61 -27.54 -10.69 1.68
CA TRP A 61 -28.38 -11.91 1.66
C TRP A 61 -28.17 -12.81 0.43
N GLU A 62 -27.41 -12.39 -0.55
CA GLU A 62 -27.05 -13.21 -1.73
C GLU A 62 -25.78 -14.03 -1.50
N PHE A 63 -25.14 -13.88 -0.35
CA PHE A 63 -24.00 -14.70 0.05
C PHE A 63 -24.48 -15.90 0.87
N GLU A 64 -23.81 -17.03 0.71
CA GLU A 64 -24.15 -18.29 1.39
C GLU A 64 -24.17 -18.14 2.92
N HIS A 65 -23.21 -17.38 3.45
CA HIS A 65 -23.06 -17.14 4.88
C HIS A 65 -23.39 -15.69 5.29
N ALA A 66 -24.15 -14.96 4.47
CA ALA A 66 -24.53 -13.56 4.68
C ALA A 66 -23.34 -12.63 4.98
N GLY A 67 -22.19 -12.92 4.38
CA GLY A 67 -20.93 -12.18 4.55
C GLY A 67 -20.12 -12.54 5.81
N LYS A 68 -20.59 -13.52 6.60
CA LYS A 68 -19.87 -14.02 7.78
C LYS A 68 -18.80 -15.04 7.39
N LEU A 69 -17.72 -15.08 8.17
CA LEU A 69 -16.65 -16.04 7.97
C LEU A 69 -17.01 -17.38 8.62
N THR A 70 -16.79 -18.46 7.89
CA THR A 70 -16.87 -19.83 8.43
C THR A 70 -15.62 -20.19 9.20
N GLU A 71 -15.68 -21.23 10.06
CA GLU A 71 -14.50 -21.74 10.76
C GLU A 71 -13.45 -22.31 9.79
N ASP A 72 -13.87 -22.92 8.68
CA ASP A 72 -12.96 -23.41 7.64
C ASP A 72 -12.16 -22.27 6.99
N GLN A 73 -12.82 -21.13 6.69
CA GLN A 73 -12.14 -19.93 6.19
C GLN A 73 -11.12 -19.38 7.20
N LYS A 74 -11.48 -19.34 8.47
CA LYS A 74 -10.56 -18.89 9.53
C LYS A 74 -9.36 -19.82 9.69
N LEU A 75 -9.56 -21.13 9.56
CA LEU A 75 -8.50 -22.13 9.64
C LEU A 75 -7.52 -22.04 8.45
N LYS A 76 -8.01 -21.79 7.24
CA LYS A 76 -7.19 -21.66 6.03
C LYS A 76 -6.45 -20.33 5.95
N HIS A 77 -7.01 -19.29 6.53
CA HIS A 77 -6.53 -17.91 6.42
C HIS A 77 -6.33 -17.24 7.80
N PRO A 78 -5.61 -17.86 8.76
CA PRO A 78 -5.52 -17.36 10.13
C PRO A 78 -4.88 -15.97 10.26
N VAL A 79 -4.07 -15.56 9.29
CA VAL A 79 -3.50 -14.20 9.21
C VAL A 79 -4.41 -13.28 8.39
N GLN A 80 -4.81 -13.70 7.18
CA GLN A 80 -5.55 -12.85 6.25
C GLN A 80 -6.91 -12.42 6.82
N THR A 81 -7.56 -13.27 7.62
CA THR A 81 -8.86 -12.96 8.27
C THR A 81 -8.81 -11.79 9.27
N ARG A 82 -7.62 -11.36 9.67
CA ARG A 82 -7.42 -10.20 10.55
C ARG A 82 -7.47 -8.87 9.81
N ASP A 83 -7.38 -8.90 8.47
CA ASP A 83 -7.42 -7.67 7.67
C ASP A 83 -8.88 -7.23 7.41
N TYR A 84 -9.14 -5.92 7.51
CA TYR A 84 -10.47 -5.32 7.39
C TYR A 84 -11.21 -5.60 6.08
N PRO A 85 -10.55 -5.78 4.92
CA PRO A 85 -11.23 -6.11 3.66
C PRO A 85 -11.45 -7.61 3.47
N TYR A 86 -10.98 -8.48 4.37
CA TYR A 86 -11.23 -9.90 4.29
C TYR A 86 -12.67 -10.23 4.74
N ASN A 87 -13.41 -10.85 3.87
CA ASN A 87 -14.77 -11.37 4.14
C ASN A 87 -15.15 -12.39 3.07
N GLU A 88 -16.31 -13.04 3.19
CA GLU A 88 -16.81 -14.03 2.22
C GLU A 88 -16.78 -13.52 0.76
N ALA A 89 -17.01 -12.22 0.55
CA ALA A 89 -17.01 -11.62 -0.80
C ALA A 89 -15.63 -11.48 -1.43
N THR A 90 -14.56 -11.51 -0.62
CA THR A 90 -13.18 -11.23 -1.07
C THR A 90 -12.21 -12.38 -0.83
N GLU A 91 -12.63 -13.45 -0.15
CA GLU A 91 -11.80 -14.59 0.23
C GLU A 91 -10.91 -15.10 -0.89
N LYS A 92 -11.46 -15.27 -2.08
CA LYS A 92 -10.76 -15.80 -3.26
C LYS A 92 -9.53 -15.01 -3.72
N TRP A 93 -9.38 -13.76 -3.24
CA TRP A 93 -8.25 -12.90 -3.58
C TRP A 93 -7.10 -13.00 -2.58
N TRP A 94 -7.32 -13.67 -1.45
CA TRP A 94 -6.35 -13.81 -0.39
C TRP A 94 -5.59 -15.13 -0.49
N VAL A 95 -4.34 -15.09 -0.03
CA VAL A 95 -3.51 -16.28 -0.01
C VAL A 95 -4.00 -17.26 1.06
N ASN A 96 -3.93 -18.55 0.76
CA ASN A 96 -4.07 -19.60 1.78
C ASN A 96 -2.78 -19.65 2.62
N ASP A 97 -2.86 -19.28 3.89
CA ASP A 97 -1.71 -19.21 4.79
C ASP A 97 -1.08 -20.60 5.06
N LEU A 98 -1.87 -21.67 4.99
CA LEU A 98 -1.36 -23.04 5.16
C LEU A 98 -0.52 -23.51 3.95
N GLU A 99 -0.87 -23.08 2.75
CA GLU A 99 -0.14 -23.38 1.52
C GLU A 99 1.08 -22.48 1.32
N CYS A 100 1.01 -21.27 1.83
CA CYS A 100 2.03 -20.24 1.71
C CYS A 100 2.44 -19.71 3.10
N PRO A 101 3.02 -20.57 3.96
CA PRO A 101 3.42 -20.17 5.30
C PRO A 101 4.59 -19.19 5.27
N TYR A 102 4.86 -18.56 6.39
CA TYR A 102 6.08 -17.84 6.71
C TYR A 102 6.46 -18.10 8.18
N THR A 103 7.61 -17.64 8.62
CA THR A 103 8.05 -17.76 9.99
C THR A 103 8.01 -16.40 10.67
N GLU A 104 7.48 -16.34 11.86
CA GLU A 104 7.45 -15.15 12.73
C GLU A 104 8.40 -15.39 13.90
N ASP A 105 9.50 -14.62 14.00
CA ASP A 105 10.30 -14.54 15.23
C ASP A 105 9.57 -13.67 16.26
N LYS A 106 8.94 -12.61 15.77
CA LYS A 106 7.98 -11.76 16.47
C LYS A 106 6.74 -11.61 15.59
N ARG A 107 5.57 -11.45 16.19
CA ARG A 107 4.31 -11.37 15.47
C ARG A 107 4.35 -10.30 14.37
N PHE A 108 4.04 -10.72 13.16
CA PHE A 108 3.95 -9.88 11.97
C PHE A 108 2.76 -10.32 11.11
N ASP A 109 1.78 -9.47 10.94
CA ASP A 109 0.58 -9.81 10.17
C ASP A 109 0.80 -9.53 8.67
N TRP A 110 1.33 -10.52 7.93
CA TRP A 110 1.65 -10.36 6.51
C TRP A 110 0.43 -10.64 5.62
N TYR A 111 -0.26 -9.58 5.19
CA TYR A 111 -1.42 -9.67 4.31
C TYR A 111 -1.02 -9.76 2.84
N ARG A 112 -1.50 -10.82 2.14
CA ARG A 112 -1.09 -11.16 0.78
C ARG A 112 -2.25 -11.49 -0.13
N GLY A 113 -2.19 -10.99 -1.39
CA GLY A 113 -3.10 -11.37 -2.46
C GLY A 113 -2.31 -11.76 -3.70
N PHE A 114 -2.37 -13.03 -4.10
CA PHE A 114 -1.67 -13.56 -5.27
C PHE A 114 -2.60 -13.63 -6.47
N HIS A 115 -2.64 -12.54 -7.21
CA HIS A 115 -3.42 -12.41 -8.45
C HIS A 115 -2.91 -11.22 -9.27
N VAL A 116 -3.23 -11.20 -10.56
CA VAL A 116 -2.94 -10.04 -11.42
C VAL A 116 -3.56 -8.79 -10.79
N GLY A 117 -2.75 -7.75 -10.63
CA GLY A 117 -3.09 -6.51 -9.97
C GLY A 117 -2.80 -6.47 -8.47
N GLY A 118 -2.55 -7.61 -7.82
CA GLY A 118 -2.20 -7.69 -6.42
C GLY A 118 -3.13 -6.88 -5.52
N LYS A 119 -2.63 -6.40 -4.40
CA LYS A 119 -3.42 -5.61 -3.42
C LYS A 119 -4.00 -4.29 -3.98
N SER A 120 -3.72 -3.90 -5.24
CA SER A 120 -4.36 -2.72 -5.87
C SER A 120 -5.89 -2.84 -5.96
N LEU A 121 -6.45 -4.05 -5.92
CA LEU A 121 -7.90 -4.27 -5.85
C LEU A 121 -8.50 -3.95 -4.48
N MET A 122 -7.73 -4.08 -3.39
CA MET A 122 -8.23 -4.07 -2.01
C MET A 122 -7.66 -2.92 -1.16
N TRP A 123 -6.72 -2.12 -1.67
CA TRP A 123 -6.06 -1.06 -0.92
C TRP A 123 -6.99 0.08 -0.50
N GLY A 124 -6.53 0.94 0.45
CA GLY A 124 -7.31 2.05 0.99
C GLY A 124 -7.46 3.27 0.06
N ARG A 125 -6.77 3.33 -1.06
CA ARG A 125 -6.73 4.40 -2.08
C ARG A 125 -6.25 5.76 -1.58
N LYS A 126 -5.75 5.86 -0.38
CA LYS A 126 -5.20 7.10 0.17
C LYS A 126 -3.94 7.50 -0.59
N SER A 127 -3.88 8.76 -1.01
CA SER A 127 -2.86 9.24 -1.95
C SER A 127 -2.30 10.57 -1.48
N TYR A 128 -1.23 10.49 -0.71
CA TYR A 128 -0.53 11.65 -0.16
C TYR A 128 0.90 11.70 -0.67
N ARG A 129 1.40 12.90 -0.93
CA ARG A 129 2.81 13.14 -1.25
C ARG A 129 3.64 13.16 0.02
N PHE A 130 4.85 12.64 -0.04
CA PHE A 130 5.88 12.98 0.93
C PHE A 130 6.30 14.44 0.70
N SER A 131 6.57 15.16 1.78
CA SER A 131 7.09 16.53 1.73
C SER A 131 8.63 16.53 1.69
N ASP A 132 9.23 17.67 1.42
CA ASP A 132 10.69 17.84 1.48
C ASP A 132 11.21 17.47 2.87
N HIS A 133 10.47 17.82 3.92
CA HIS A 133 10.78 17.44 5.29
C HIS A 133 10.94 15.93 5.47
N ASN A 134 10.07 15.12 4.84
CA ASN A 134 10.14 13.66 4.93
C ASN A 134 11.37 13.09 4.20
N PHE A 135 11.79 13.69 3.09
CA PHE A 135 13.01 13.30 2.39
C PHE A 135 14.30 13.69 3.13
N GLU A 136 14.21 14.52 4.16
CA GLU A 136 15.35 14.97 4.97
C GLU A 136 15.36 14.36 6.38
N ASP A 137 14.28 13.68 6.82
CA ASP A 137 14.12 13.19 8.19
C ASP A 137 15.32 12.34 8.64
N ASN A 138 15.78 11.38 7.82
CA ASN A 138 16.92 10.50 8.16
C ASN A 138 18.23 11.29 8.36
N ALA A 139 18.48 12.30 7.53
CA ALA A 139 19.66 13.17 7.66
C ALA A 139 19.56 14.09 8.89
N ARG A 140 18.34 14.53 9.24
CA ARG A 140 18.09 15.47 10.33
C ARG A 140 18.18 14.80 11.70
N ASP A 141 17.66 13.59 11.85
CA ASP A 141 17.62 12.89 13.13
C ASP A 141 18.75 11.86 13.29
N GLY A 142 19.49 11.57 12.23
CA GLY A 142 20.61 10.63 12.24
C GLY A 142 20.20 9.16 12.26
N HIS A 143 18.93 8.84 12.01
CA HIS A 143 18.43 7.47 11.92
C HIS A 143 18.23 7.01 10.47
N GLY A 144 18.84 5.88 10.12
CA GLY A 144 18.79 5.33 8.77
C GLY A 144 19.72 6.08 7.80
N ASN A 145 19.56 5.83 6.50
CA ASN A 145 20.32 6.49 5.44
C ASN A 145 19.53 7.68 4.92
N ASP A 146 20.24 8.78 4.66
CA ASP A 146 19.66 9.91 3.93
C ASP A 146 19.09 9.47 2.57
N TRP A 147 17.96 10.04 2.21
CA TRP A 147 17.40 9.83 0.88
C TRP A 147 18.36 10.37 -0.19
N PRO A 148 18.63 9.60 -1.26
CA PRO A 148 19.49 10.07 -2.35
C PRO A 148 18.78 11.07 -3.29
N ILE A 149 17.56 11.46 -2.94
CA ILE A 149 16.70 12.41 -3.67
C ILE A 149 16.04 13.39 -2.69
N ARG A 150 15.48 14.48 -3.22
CA ARG A 150 14.67 15.47 -2.50
C ARG A 150 13.31 15.63 -3.19
N TYR A 151 12.38 16.34 -2.57
CA TYR A 151 11.03 16.55 -3.11
C TYR A 151 11.04 17.06 -4.56
N LYS A 152 11.92 18.00 -4.89
CA LYS A 152 12.07 18.56 -6.25
C LYS A 152 12.38 17.50 -7.32
N ASP A 153 13.05 16.40 -6.95
CA ASP A 153 13.44 15.33 -7.87
C ASP A 153 12.28 14.39 -8.21
N ILE A 154 11.24 14.38 -7.37
CA ILE A 154 10.09 13.49 -7.48
C ILE A 154 8.79 14.23 -7.74
N ALA A 155 8.69 15.53 -7.45
CA ALA A 155 7.47 16.32 -7.59
C ALA A 155 6.82 16.22 -8.98
N PRO A 156 7.54 16.30 -10.12
CA PRO A 156 6.94 16.13 -11.45
C PRO A 156 6.34 14.74 -11.67
N TRP A 157 6.87 13.72 -11.00
CA TRP A 157 6.39 12.34 -11.08
C TRP A 157 5.16 12.12 -10.20
N TYR A 158 5.03 12.86 -9.10
CA TYR A 158 3.77 12.94 -8.34
C TYR A 158 2.67 13.57 -9.18
N ASP A 159 2.93 14.72 -9.82
CA ASP A 159 1.97 15.36 -10.73
C ASP A 159 1.49 14.41 -11.82
N TYR A 160 2.43 13.72 -12.46
CA TYR A 160 2.14 12.74 -13.49
C TYR A 160 1.29 11.57 -12.98
N ALA A 161 1.65 11.02 -11.81
CA ALA A 161 0.93 9.90 -11.22
C ALA A 161 -0.49 10.30 -10.82
N GLU A 162 -0.67 11.42 -10.13
CA GLU A 162 -1.98 11.94 -9.71
C GLU A 162 -2.91 12.20 -10.89
N GLN A 163 -2.40 12.84 -11.94
CA GLN A 163 -3.17 13.10 -13.16
C GLN A 163 -3.58 11.81 -13.87
N PHE A 164 -2.68 10.84 -13.96
CA PHE A 164 -2.98 9.58 -14.65
C PHE A 164 -4.00 8.73 -13.90
N ILE A 165 -3.85 8.55 -12.58
CA ILE A 165 -4.77 7.71 -11.80
C ILE A 165 -6.08 8.41 -11.44
N GLY A 166 -6.10 9.73 -11.44
CA GLY A 166 -7.24 10.54 -11.00
C GLY A 166 -7.34 10.56 -9.47
N VAL A 167 -6.52 11.39 -8.82
CA VAL A 167 -6.64 11.64 -7.37
C VAL A 167 -7.62 12.77 -7.15
N SER A 168 -8.64 12.55 -6.32
CA SER A 168 -9.50 13.62 -5.82
C SER A 168 -8.95 14.18 -4.52
N GLY A 169 -8.97 15.49 -4.38
CA GLY A 169 -8.38 16.17 -3.22
C GLY A 169 -8.46 17.67 -3.32
N GLN A 170 -7.83 18.32 -2.36
CA GLN A 170 -7.84 19.76 -2.22
C GLN A 170 -6.43 20.26 -1.91
N ASN A 171 -6.07 21.43 -2.46
CA ASN A 171 -4.83 22.14 -2.17
C ASN A 171 -5.03 22.97 -0.90
N GLU A 172 -4.10 22.81 0.07
CA GLU A 172 -4.18 23.46 1.37
C GLU A 172 -3.05 24.45 1.61
N ASN A 173 -2.06 24.53 0.72
CA ASN A 173 -0.83 25.31 0.89
C ASN A 173 -0.12 24.99 2.24
N TRP A 174 -0.12 23.69 2.62
CA TRP A 174 0.47 23.23 3.87
C TRP A 174 1.83 22.59 3.63
N PRO A 175 2.90 23.04 4.31
CA PRO A 175 4.27 22.60 4.01
C PRO A 175 4.49 21.08 4.12
N LEU A 176 3.82 20.42 5.07
CA LEU A 176 3.92 18.96 5.28
C LEU A 176 2.85 18.16 4.53
N LEU A 177 2.05 18.82 3.71
CA LEU A 177 1.07 18.20 2.83
C LEU A 177 1.13 18.88 1.45
N PRO A 178 2.20 18.65 0.66
CA PRO A 178 2.40 19.35 -0.61
C PRO A 178 1.17 19.28 -1.51
N ASP A 179 0.86 20.38 -2.15
CA ASP A 179 -0.24 20.49 -3.10
C ASP A 179 0.04 19.66 -4.37
N GLY A 180 -1.03 19.28 -5.05
CA GLY A 180 -0.96 18.35 -6.19
C GLY A 180 -1.96 18.67 -7.30
N GLN A 181 -2.04 17.73 -8.24
CA GLN A 181 -2.90 17.81 -9.42
C GLN A 181 -4.18 16.99 -9.18
N PHE A 182 -5.19 17.63 -8.59
CA PHE A 182 -6.38 16.92 -8.11
C PHE A 182 -7.60 17.11 -8.99
N LEU A 183 -8.42 16.05 -9.07
CA LEU A 183 -9.83 16.14 -9.42
C LEU A 183 -10.59 16.83 -8.27
N PRO A 184 -11.81 17.37 -8.52
CA PRO A 184 -12.60 17.98 -7.47
C PRO A 184 -12.67 17.10 -6.20
N PRO A 185 -12.54 17.69 -4.99
CA PRO A 185 -12.59 16.92 -3.76
C PRO A 185 -13.98 16.35 -3.49
N MET A 186 -14.04 15.30 -2.66
CA MET A 186 -15.29 14.91 -2.02
C MET A 186 -15.62 15.89 -0.89
N ASP A 187 -16.91 16.08 -0.59
CA ASP A 187 -17.34 17.02 0.45
C ASP A 187 -17.11 16.48 1.87
N LEU A 188 -16.74 17.37 2.78
CA LEU A 188 -16.87 17.13 4.22
C LEU A 188 -18.35 17.07 4.59
N ASN A 189 -18.71 16.17 5.52
CA ASN A 189 -20.08 16.15 6.05
C ASN A 189 -20.33 17.28 7.11
N CYS A 190 -21.55 17.38 7.61
CA CYS A 190 -21.95 18.47 8.51
C CYS A 190 -21.12 18.52 9.79
N VAL A 191 -20.81 17.36 10.40
CA VAL A 191 -20.00 17.28 11.63
C VAL A 191 -18.55 17.67 11.33
N GLU A 192 -17.98 17.11 10.27
CA GLU A 192 -16.59 17.37 9.86
C GLU A 192 -16.34 18.84 9.54
N LYS A 193 -17.30 19.53 8.88
CA LYS A 193 -17.25 20.98 8.63
C LYS A 193 -17.18 21.76 9.93
N SER A 194 -18.06 21.43 10.91
CA SER A 194 -18.06 22.07 12.23
C SER A 194 -16.78 21.81 13.02
N VAL A 195 -16.28 20.56 12.99
CA VAL A 195 -15.01 20.19 13.63
C VAL A 195 -13.85 20.96 13.02
N LYS A 196 -13.76 21.02 11.66
CA LYS A 196 -12.73 21.80 10.96
C LYS A 196 -12.69 23.25 11.40
N GLU A 197 -13.82 23.94 11.38
CA GLU A 197 -13.92 25.35 11.74
C GLU A 197 -13.47 25.62 13.18
N ARG A 198 -13.93 24.79 14.14
CA ARG A 198 -13.59 24.93 15.56
C ARG A 198 -12.14 24.58 15.84
N LEU A 199 -11.63 23.49 15.25
CA LEU A 199 -10.24 23.06 15.38
C LEU A 199 -9.28 24.13 14.86
N GLU A 200 -9.47 24.59 13.63
CA GLU A 200 -8.59 25.59 13.02
C GLU A 200 -8.62 26.93 13.76
N LYS A 201 -9.78 27.30 14.32
CA LYS A 201 -9.91 28.47 15.17
C LYS A 201 -9.17 28.29 16.50
N HIS A 202 -9.34 27.15 17.18
CA HIS A 202 -8.73 26.86 18.47
C HIS A 202 -7.19 26.88 18.40
N TYR A 203 -6.65 26.22 17.40
CA TYR A 203 -5.19 26.13 17.21
C TYR A 203 -4.61 27.25 16.33
N ASN A 204 -5.37 28.31 16.07
CA ASN A 204 -4.94 29.43 15.21
C ASN A 204 -4.27 28.94 13.90
N LYS A 205 -4.87 27.92 13.27
CA LYS A 205 -4.39 27.25 12.04
C LYS A 205 -3.00 26.61 12.15
N SER A 206 -2.46 26.35 13.34
CA SER A 206 -1.25 25.53 13.49
C SER A 206 -1.53 24.03 13.33
N ARG A 207 -2.80 23.62 13.37
CA ARG A 207 -3.32 22.31 12.99
C ARG A 207 -4.48 22.53 12.02
N ILE A 208 -4.49 21.82 10.91
CA ILE A 208 -5.55 21.90 9.89
C ILE A 208 -6.24 20.55 9.72
N LEU A 209 -7.54 20.59 9.42
CA LEU A 209 -8.30 19.44 9.01
C LEU A 209 -8.71 19.60 7.54
N THR A 210 -8.36 18.63 6.70
CA THR A 210 -8.73 18.64 5.29
C THR A 210 -9.49 17.37 4.90
N ILE A 211 -10.11 17.39 3.73
CA ILE A 211 -10.66 16.18 3.11
C ILE A 211 -9.52 15.22 2.76
N GLY A 212 -9.70 13.94 3.02
CA GLY A 212 -8.70 12.94 2.64
C GLY A 212 -8.51 12.86 1.13
N ARG A 213 -7.26 12.91 0.66
CA ARG A 213 -6.90 12.71 -0.74
C ARG A 213 -7.01 11.25 -1.12
N THR A 214 -7.66 10.92 -2.22
CA THR A 214 -7.96 9.54 -2.58
C THR A 214 -7.92 9.30 -4.09
N ALA A 215 -7.39 8.16 -4.50
CA ALA A 215 -7.43 7.69 -5.89
C ALA A 215 -8.83 7.14 -6.28
N ASN A 216 -9.88 7.84 -5.86
CA ASN A 216 -11.27 7.59 -6.26
C ASN A 216 -11.76 8.78 -7.10
N LEU A 217 -12.38 8.49 -8.22
CA LEU A 217 -12.83 9.50 -9.19
C LEU A 217 -14.10 10.19 -8.72
N THR A 218 -14.08 11.50 -8.65
CA THR A 218 -15.28 12.34 -8.42
C THR A 218 -15.98 12.74 -9.71
N VAL A 219 -15.25 12.68 -10.82
CA VAL A 219 -15.75 12.87 -12.18
C VAL A 219 -15.22 11.75 -13.08
N PRO A 220 -15.85 11.46 -14.24
CA PRO A 220 -15.30 10.51 -15.20
C PRO A 220 -13.88 10.90 -15.63
N HIS A 221 -12.97 9.93 -15.72
CA HIS A 221 -11.57 10.18 -16.02
C HIS A 221 -10.92 8.99 -16.75
N ASN A 222 -10.24 9.22 -17.86
CA ASN A 222 -9.52 8.22 -18.65
C ASN A 222 -10.34 6.94 -18.92
N GLY A 223 -11.60 7.10 -19.35
CA GLY A 223 -12.50 6.00 -19.68
C GLY A 223 -13.10 5.27 -18.47
N ARG A 224 -12.83 5.72 -17.26
CA ARG A 224 -13.39 5.19 -16.02
C ARG A 224 -14.52 6.07 -15.48
N GLY A 225 -15.54 5.46 -14.86
CA GLY A 225 -16.67 6.17 -14.29
C GLY A 225 -16.38 6.77 -12.91
N SER A 226 -17.21 7.70 -12.45
CA SER A 226 -17.11 8.30 -11.12
C SER A 226 -17.57 7.37 -10.00
N CYS A 227 -17.15 7.67 -8.78
CA CYS A 227 -17.53 6.92 -7.57
C CYS A 227 -19.04 7.01 -7.31
N GLN A 228 -19.66 5.86 -7.03
CA GLN A 228 -21.09 5.74 -6.74
C GLN A 228 -21.37 5.65 -5.23
N TYR A 229 -20.40 5.96 -4.36
CA TYR A 229 -20.52 6.00 -2.89
C TYR A 229 -21.09 4.72 -2.25
N ARG A 230 -20.86 3.56 -2.87
CA ARG A 230 -21.45 2.27 -2.46
C ARG A 230 -20.78 1.62 -1.25
N ASN A 231 -19.58 2.05 -0.87
CA ASN A 231 -18.75 1.44 0.18
C ASN A 231 -18.39 -0.05 -0.05
N LEU A 232 -18.28 -0.48 -1.31
CA LEU A 232 -17.97 -1.86 -1.72
C LEU A 232 -16.61 -1.96 -2.43
N CYS A 233 -15.68 -1.06 -2.10
CA CYS A 233 -14.43 -0.92 -2.84
C CYS A 233 -13.50 -2.14 -2.74
N SER A 234 -13.56 -2.93 -1.66
CA SER A 234 -12.77 -4.15 -1.51
C SER A 234 -13.18 -5.30 -2.43
N ARG A 235 -14.35 -5.22 -3.05
CA ARG A 235 -14.92 -6.27 -3.94
C ARG A 235 -14.59 -6.06 -5.43
N GLY A 236 -13.68 -5.15 -5.76
CA GLY A 236 -13.51 -4.62 -7.12
C GLY A 236 -14.59 -3.57 -7.46
N CYS A 237 -14.26 -2.59 -8.30
CA CYS A 237 -15.20 -1.55 -8.70
C CYS A 237 -15.62 -1.74 -10.16
N PRO A 238 -16.88 -2.12 -10.45
CA PRO A 238 -17.33 -2.34 -11.82
C PRO A 238 -17.39 -1.03 -12.65
N PHE A 239 -17.35 0.12 -11.99
CA PHE A 239 -17.28 1.44 -12.64
C PHE A 239 -15.85 1.91 -12.92
N GLY A 240 -14.83 1.14 -12.47
CA GLY A 240 -13.44 1.58 -12.53
C GLY A 240 -13.15 2.85 -11.72
N ALA A 241 -14.04 3.21 -10.79
CA ALA A 241 -14.05 4.50 -10.11
C ALA A 241 -12.91 4.70 -9.11
N TYR A 242 -12.12 3.70 -8.81
CA TYR A 242 -10.86 3.86 -8.09
C TYR A 242 -9.69 3.28 -8.89
N PHE A 243 -8.50 3.75 -8.60
CA PHE A 243 -7.29 3.20 -9.22
C PHE A 243 -7.04 1.77 -8.75
N SER A 244 -6.95 0.86 -9.71
CA SER A 244 -6.34 -0.46 -9.59
C SER A 244 -5.50 -0.72 -10.84
N THR A 245 -4.58 -1.65 -10.78
CA THR A 245 -3.80 -2.06 -11.96
C THR A 245 -4.72 -2.48 -13.09
N GLN A 246 -5.77 -3.27 -12.80
CA GLN A 246 -6.73 -3.75 -13.79
C GLN A 246 -7.54 -2.64 -14.47
N SER A 247 -7.89 -1.59 -13.75
CA SER A 247 -8.73 -0.51 -14.29
C SER A 247 -7.93 0.62 -14.96
N SER A 248 -6.61 0.64 -14.81
CA SER A 248 -5.82 1.82 -15.18
C SER A 248 -4.51 1.49 -15.89
N THR A 249 -3.45 1.09 -15.19
CA THR A 249 -2.12 0.88 -15.78
C THR A 249 -2.06 -0.32 -16.72
N LEU A 250 -2.73 -1.41 -16.39
CA LEU A 250 -2.75 -2.61 -17.24
C LEU A 250 -3.44 -2.36 -18.59
N PRO A 251 -4.64 -1.76 -18.67
CA PRO A 251 -5.24 -1.38 -19.96
C PRO A 251 -4.34 -0.47 -20.80
N ALA A 252 -3.67 0.52 -20.19
CA ALA A 252 -2.75 1.41 -20.90
C ALA A 252 -1.55 0.65 -21.49
N ALA A 253 -0.93 -0.23 -20.70
CA ALA A 253 0.16 -1.08 -21.16
C ALA A 253 -0.28 -2.05 -22.28
N MET A 254 -1.46 -2.65 -22.15
CA MET A 254 -2.02 -3.57 -23.15
C MET A 254 -2.36 -2.88 -24.47
N ALA A 255 -2.80 -1.62 -24.44
CA ALA A 255 -3.10 -0.83 -25.65
C ALA A 255 -1.87 -0.64 -26.55
N THR A 256 -0.66 -0.69 -26.00
CA THR A 256 0.60 -0.62 -26.77
C THR A 256 0.88 -1.88 -27.60
N LYS A 257 0.20 -2.99 -27.34
CA LYS A 257 0.44 -4.32 -27.91
C LYS A 257 1.85 -4.88 -27.66
N ARG A 258 2.55 -4.35 -26.65
CA ARG A 258 3.93 -4.72 -26.29
C ARG A 258 4.04 -5.45 -24.95
N LEU A 259 2.91 -5.62 -24.23
CA LEU A 259 2.84 -6.35 -22.98
C LEU A 259 2.39 -7.79 -23.18
N THR A 260 3.13 -8.73 -22.58
CA THR A 260 2.69 -10.09 -22.31
C THR A 260 2.51 -10.24 -20.80
N VAL A 261 1.35 -10.64 -20.34
CA VAL A 261 1.09 -10.98 -18.93
C VAL A 261 1.04 -12.49 -18.79
N ARG A 262 1.83 -13.03 -17.88
CA ARG A 262 1.81 -14.45 -17.53
C ARG A 262 1.46 -14.63 -16.05
N PRO A 263 0.19 -14.97 -15.74
CA PRO A 263 -0.22 -15.40 -14.41
C PRO A 263 0.37 -16.77 -14.07
N TYR A 264 0.16 -17.23 -12.84
CA TYR A 264 0.65 -18.51 -12.32
C TYR A 264 2.16 -18.70 -12.49
N SER A 265 2.93 -17.61 -12.35
CA SER A 265 4.36 -17.56 -12.63
C SER A 265 5.13 -17.14 -11.38
N ILE A 266 5.65 -18.09 -10.65
CA ILE A 266 6.44 -17.86 -9.46
C ILE A 266 7.89 -17.64 -9.86
N VAL A 267 8.37 -16.40 -9.77
CA VAL A 267 9.78 -16.11 -10.01
C VAL A 267 10.58 -16.61 -8.82
N ASN A 268 11.38 -17.66 -9.07
CA ASN A 268 12.16 -18.33 -8.03
C ASN A 268 13.49 -17.62 -7.77
N HIS A 269 14.25 -17.32 -8.83
CA HIS A 269 15.51 -16.58 -8.72
C HIS A 269 15.84 -15.79 -9.99
N ILE A 270 16.74 -14.82 -9.85
CA ILE A 270 17.32 -14.03 -10.94
C ILE A 270 18.55 -14.78 -11.45
N ILE A 271 18.64 -14.97 -12.77
CA ILE A 271 19.76 -15.62 -13.43
C ILE A 271 20.86 -14.57 -13.65
N TYR A 272 22.01 -14.76 -13.01
CA TYR A 272 23.17 -13.87 -13.10
C TYR A 272 24.17 -14.38 -14.13
N ASP A 273 24.69 -13.47 -14.93
CA ASP A 273 25.80 -13.73 -15.85
C ASP A 273 27.09 -13.09 -15.29
N LYS A 274 28.02 -13.93 -14.87
CA LYS A 274 29.28 -13.50 -14.25
C LYS A 274 30.22 -12.81 -15.22
N ASP A 275 30.13 -13.11 -16.52
CA ASP A 275 31.03 -12.56 -17.55
C ASP A 275 30.63 -11.12 -17.89
N THR A 276 29.34 -10.86 -18.04
CA THR A 276 28.80 -9.52 -18.28
C THR A 276 28.50 -8.74 -17.00
N LYS A 277 28.51 -9.39 -15.84
CA LYS A 277 28.11 -8.84 -14.53
C LYS A 277 26.69 -8.27 -14.54
N LYS A 278 25.77 -8.89 -15.27
CA LYS A 278 24.38 -8.46 -15.43
C LYS A 278 23.40 -9.59 -15.06
N ALA A 279 22.18 -9.20 -14.74
CA ALA A 279 21.06 -10.11 -14.71
C ALA A 279 20.68 -10.47 -16.14
N LYS A 280 20.68 -11.76 -16.47
CA LYS A 280 20.34 -12.27 -17.79
C LYS A 280 18.85 -12.53 -17.96
N GLY A 281 18.16 -12.87 -16.87
CA GLY A 281 16.76 -13.25 -16.86
C GLY A 281 16.32 -13.75 -15.51
N VAL A 282 15.23 -14.50 -15.50
CA VAL A 282 14.65 -15.11 -14.31
C VAL A 282 14.26 -16.56 -14.56
N MET A 283 14.38 -17.39 -13.53
CA MET A 283 13.82 -18.74 -13.49
C MET A 283 12.44 -18.68 -12.82
N VAL A 284 11.47 -19.32 -13.44
CA VAL A 284 10.07 -19.33 -13.02
C VAL A 284 9.63 -20.76 -12.76
N ILE A 285 8.86 -20.95 -11.70
CA ILE A 285 8.07 -22.15 -11.44
C ILE A 285 6.63 -21.86 -11.89
N ASP A 286 6.07 -22.67 -12.74
CA ASP A 286 4.65 -22.63 -13.07
C ASP A 286 3.83 -23.13 -11.87
N ALA A 287 2.94 -22.26 -11.37
CA ALA A 287 2.20 -22.54 -10.13
C ALA A 287 1.16 -23.67 -10.25
N GLU A 288 0.77 -24.04 -11.48
CA GLU A 288 -0.22 -25.09 -11.75
C GLU A 288 0.45 -26.44 -12.05
N THR A 289 1.57 -26.42 -12.80
CA THR A 289 2.23 -27.65 -13.29
C THR A 289 3.49 -28.01 -12.52
N ASN A 290 4.06 -27.09 -11.74
CA ASN A 290 5.38 -27.17 -11.11
C ASN A 290 6.56 -27.29 -12.11
N GLU A 291 6.32 -27.11 -13.42
CA GLU A 291 7.40 -27.05 -14.40
C GLU A 291 8.23 -25.79 -14.23
N THR A 292 9.55 -25.92 -14.42
CA THR A 292 10.45 -24.77 -14.42
C THR A 292 10.73 -24.27 -15.83
N MET A 293 10.88 -22.96 -15.97
CA MET A 293 11.21 -22.31 -17.24
C MET A 293 12.01 -21.03 -17.01
N GLU A 294 12.80 -20.65 -18.02
CA GLU A 294 13.60 -19.44 -17.96
C GLU A 294 13.10 -18.40 -18.97
N PHE A 295 13.07 -17.15 -18.51
CA PHE A 295 12.81 -15.98 -19.34
C PHE A 295 13.97 -15.00 -19.27
N TYR A 296 14.32 -14.43 -20.40
CA TYR A 296 15.49 -13.55 -20.56
C TYR A 296 15.09 -12.14 -20.94
N ALA A 297 15.83 -11.15 -20.41
CA ALA A 297 15.62 -9.75 -20.74
C ALA A 297 16.87 -8.91 -20.51
N LYS A 298 16.91 -7.73 -21.14
CA LYS A 298 17.98 -6.74 -20.97
C LYS A 298 17.88 -6.02 -19.61
N ILE A 299 16.67 -5.76 -19.13
CA ILE A 299 16.39 -5.12 -17.84
C ILE A 299 15.32 -5.88 -17.06
N ILE A 300 15.43 -5.85 -15.74
CA ILE A 300 14.49 -6.51 -14.82
C ILE A 300 13.99 -5.50 -13.79
N PHE A 301 12.67 -5.39 -13.64
CA PHE A 301 12.01 -4.65 -12.58
C PHE A 301 11.44 -5.64 -11.56
N VAL A 302 11.94 -5.57 -10.33
CA VAL A 302 11.49 -6.39 -9.21
C VAL A 302 10.44 -5.60 -8.43
N ASN A 303 9.18 -6.03 -8.50
CA ASN A 303 8.00 -5.34 -8.00
C ASN A 303 7.00 -6.31 -7.31
N GLY A 304 7.53 -7.31 -6.62
CA GLY A 304 6.75 -8.35 -5.93
C GLY A 304 6.16 -7.94 -4.59
N SER A 305 6.03 -6.65 -4.29
CA SER A 305 5.84 -6.01 -2.98
C SER A 305 7.09 -6.14 -2.08
N THR A 306 7.15 -5.36 -1.01
CA THR A 306 8.34 -5.25 -0.14
C THR A 306 8.93 -6.61 0.24
N LEU A 307 8.15 -7.45 0.88
CA LEU A 307 8.63 -8.74 1.37
C LEU A 307 8.82 -9.77 0.24
N GLY A 308 7.96 -9.74 -0.79
CA GLY A 308 8.09 -10.62 -1.95
C GLY A 308 9.30 -10.30 -2.81
N SER A 309 9.61 -9.03 -3.04
CA SER A 309 10.83 -8.58 -3.74
C SER A 309 12.08 -8.94 -2.96
N THR A 310 12.05 -8.73 -1.65
CA THR A 310 13.17 -9.08 -0.76
C THR A 310 13.40 -10.60 -0.73
N PHE A 311 12.33 -11.40 -0.67
CA PHE A 311 12.42 -12.85 -0.80
C PHE A 311 13.13 -13.25 -2.09
N LEU A 312 12.70 -12.72 -3.24
CA LEU A 312 13.30 -13.03 -4.53
C LEU A 312 14.80 -12.69 -4.55
N LEU A 313 15.16 -11.51 -4.05
CA LEU A 313 16.57 -11.09 -4.02
C LEU A 313 17.41 -11.95 -3.07
N LEU A 314 16.93 -12.27 -1.87
CA LEU A 314 17.62 -13.14 -0.92
C LEU A 314 17.73 -14.59 -1.44
N ASN A 315 16.72 -15.10 -2.14
CA ASN A 315 16.72 -16.46 -2.70
C ASN A 315 17.55 -16.57 -4.00
N SER A 316 17.95 -15.44 -4.60
CA SER A 316 18.77 -15.41 -5.82
C SER A 316 20.26 -15.43 -5.49
N THR A 317 20.74 -16.55 -4.93
CA THR A 317 22.14 -16.72 -4.55
C THR A 317 22.99 -17.26 -5.71
N SER A 318 24.28 -16.93 -5.72
CA SER A 318 25.30 -17.46 -6.63
C SER A 318 26.69 -17.27 -6.01
N ASP A 319 27.72 -17.81 -6.64
CA ASP A 319 29.10 -17.58 -6.18
C ASP A 319 29.48 -16.09 -6.09
N ALA A 320 28.92 -15.26 -6.98
CA ALA A 320 29.11 -13.80 -6.95
C ALA A 320 28.22 -13.08 -5.91
N HIS A 321 27.10 -13.68 -5.53
CA HIS A 321 26.12 -13.13 -4.61
C HIS A 321 25.72 -14.17 -3.56
N PRO A 322 26.64 -14.62 -2.69
CA PRO A 322 26.38 -15.74 -1.75
C PRO A 322 25.33 -15.44 -0.68
N ASN A 323 25.15 -14.15 -0.34
CA ASN A 323 24.23 -13.68 0.69
C ASN A 323 22.96 -13.03 0.13
N GLY A 324 22.58 -13.34 -1.12
CA GLY A 324 21.48 -12.71 -1.84
C GLY A 324 21.95 -11.76 -2.93
N PHE A 325 21.12 -11.60 -3.93
CA PHE A 325 21.42 -10.85 -5.15
C PHE A 325 21.62 -9.35 -4.86
N GLY A 326 22.81 -8.84 -5.19
CA GLY A 326 23.17 -7.42 -4.96
C GLY A 326 23.30 -7.04 -3.49
N ASN A 327 23.61 -8.00 -2.60
CA ASN A 327 23.71 -7.80 -1.15
C ASN A 327 25.15 -7.66 -0.65
N GLY A 328 26.06 -7.09 -1.42
CA GLY A 328 27.43 -6.82 -0.95
C GLY A 328 27.51 -5.80 0.18
N SER A 329 26.48 -4.96 0.34
CA SER A 329 26.35 -4.03 1.46
C SER A 329 25.92 -4.69 2.78
N GLY A 330 25.32 -5.90 2.75
CA GLY A 330 24.68 -6.52 3.90
C GLY A 330 23.40 -5.80 4.37
N GLN A 331 22.79 -4.98 3.53
CA GLN A 331 21.59 -4.21 3.89
C GLN A 331 20.28 -4.85 3.40
N LEU A 332 20.36 -5.79 2.48
CA LEU A 332 19.18 -6.49 1.97
C LEU A 332 18.51 -7.29 3.08
N GLY A 333 17.22 -7.10 3.25
CA GLY A 333 16.41 -7.72 4.28
C GLY A 333 16.33 -6.94 5.59
N HIS A 334 17.19 -5.95 5.82
CA HIS A 334 17.23 -5.13 7.03
C HIS A 334 16.40 -3.83 6.92
N ASN A 335 16.20 -3.16 8.06
CA ASN A 335 15.47 -1.88 8.15
C ASN A 335 13.99 -1.99 7.75
N LEU A 336 13.35 -3.13 8.03
CA LEU A 336 11.92 -3.31 7.81
C LEU A 336 11.12 -2.34 8.66
N MET A 337 10.22 -1.60 8.04
CA MET A 337 9.30 -0.65 8.67
C MET A 337 7.87 -0.94 8.28
N ASP A 338 6.93 -0.62 9.19
CA ASP A 338 5.51 -0.51 8.92
C ASP A 338 4.92 0.63 9.76
N HIS A 339 3.80 1.22 9.36
CA HIS A 339 3.13 2.21 10.20
C HIS A 339 2.53 1.56 11.43
N HIS A 340 2.58 2.26 12.56
CA HIS A 340 1.73 1.93 13.70
C HIS A 340 0.48 2.80 13.70
N PHE A 341 -0.64 2.19 14.04
CA PHE A 341 -1.97 2.82 14.03
C PHE A 341 -2.89 2.13 15.02
N ARG A 342 -4.21 2.23 14.89
CA ARG A 342 -5.21 1.64 15.80
C ARG A 342 -5.23 2.27 17.18
N CYS A 343 -4.75 3.49 17.31
CA CYS A 343 -4.88 4.31 18.51
C CYS A 343 -5.35 5.71 18.14
N GLY A 344 -6.00 6.38 19.08
CA GLY A 344 -6.60 7.69 18.87
C GLY A 344 -7.72 7.98 19.84
N ALA A 345 -8.73 8.72 19.39
CA ALA A 345 -9.91 9.05 20.19
C ALA A 345 -11.17 9.14 19.31
N GLU A 346 -12.31 8.90 19.93
CA GLU A 346 -13.63 9.06 19.32
C GLU A 346 -14.65 9.62 20.33
N GLY A 347 -15.70 10.24 19.83
CA GLY A 347 -16.76 10.78 20.67
C GLY A 347 -18.04 11.07 19.89
N SER A 348 -19.06 11.55 20.57
CA SER A 348 -20.38 11.86 20.03
C SER A 348 -20.49 13.33 19.60
N ALA A 349 -21.14 13.57 18.46
CA ALA A 349 -21.46 14.90 17.96
C ALA A 349 -22.97 15.15 18.08
N GLU A 350 -23.34 16.23 18.76
CA GLU A 350 -24.71 16.65 19.02
C GLU A 350 -25.12 17.81 18.11
N GLY A 351 -26.40 17.98 17.86
CA GLY A 351 -26.96 19.08 17.07
C GLY A 351 -26.98 18.83 15.56
N PHE A 352 -26.88 17.56 15.16
CA PHE A 352 -26.93 17.12 13.76
C PHE A 352 -27.96 15.99 13.53
N GLU A 353 -28.91 15.83 14.42
CA GLU A 353 -29.87 14.73 14.44
C GLU A 353 -30.78 14.73 13.19
N ASP A 354 -31.03 15.93 12.61
CA ASP A 354 -31.79 16.15 11.37
C ASP A 354 -30.95 16.01 10.09
N LYS A 355 -29.65 15.74 10.20
CA LYS A 355 -28.73 15.68 9.06
C LYS A 355 -28.44 14.23 8.64
N TYR A 356 -28.31 14.02 7.34
CA TYR A 356 -28.05 12.73 6.70
C TYR A 356 -26.94 12.81 5.66
N THR A 357 -26.40 11.65 5.26
CA THR A 357 -25.46 11.52 4.14
C THR A 357 -26.03 10.59 3.09
N TYR A 358 -25.68 10.81 1.83
CA TYR A 358 -26.00 9.90 0.73
C TYR A 358 -24.81 8.99 0.47
N GLY A 359 -24.95 7.70 0.81
CA GLY A 359 -23.87 6.73 0.68
C GLY A 359 -22.68 7.03 1.60
N ARG A 360 -21.61 6.29 1.42
CA ARG A 360 -20.38 6.47 2.17
C ARG A 360 -19.25 6.96 1.27
N ARG A 361 -18.69 8.09 1.63
CA ARG A 361 -17.49 8.63 0.98
C ARG A 361 -16.32 7.63 1.05
N ALA A 362 -15.54 7.56 -0.03
CA ALA A 362 -14.45 6.58 -0.16
C ALA A 362 -13.27 6.82 0.79
N ASN A 363 -13.08 8.05 1.25
CA ASN A 363 -12.05 8.42 2.22
C ASN A 363 -12.68 9.32 3.30
N GLY A 364 -11.96 9.51 4.39
CA GLY A 364 -12.37 10.37 5.51
C GLY A 364 -11.72 11.75 5.42
N ILE A 365 -11.40 12.25 6.59
CA ILE A 365 -10.61 13.46 6.77
C ILE A 365 -9.12 13.12 6.95
N TYR A 366 -8.28 14.14 6.84
CA TYR A 366 -6.86 14.06 7.15
C TYR A 366 -6.41 15.28 7.95
N ILE A 367 -5.63 15.04 9.01
CA ILE A 367 -4.90 16.07 9.76
C ILE A 367 -3.41 15.75 9.53
N PRO A 368 -2.66 16.61 8.80
CA PRO A 368 -1.24 16.39 8.56
C PRO A 368 -0.41 16.43 9.84
N ARG A 369 0.78 15.83 9.80
CA ARG A 369 1.78 15.92 10.87
C ARG A 369 2.03 17.39 11.25
N TYR A 370 2.17 17.64 12.54
CA TYR A 370 2.55 18.93 13.13
C TYR A 370 3.56 18.76 14.28
N GLN A 371 3.77 17.56 14.77
CA GLN A 371 4.68 17.23 15.85
C GLN A 371 6.15 17.37 15.43
N ASN A 372 6.99 17.77 16.38
CA ASN A 372 8.43 17.99 16.19
C ASN A 372 8.76 19.01 15.09
N MET A 373 7.89 20.01 14.92
CA MET A 373 8.03 21.11 13.98
C MET A 373 8.26 22.43 14.70
N GLY A 374 9.23 23.20 14.22
CA GLY A 374 9.53 24.50 14.82
C GLY A 374 9.84 24.40 16.32
N SER A 375 9.00 25.02 17.16
CA SER A 375 9.11 24.99 18.62
C SER A 375 8.43 23.79 19.28
N ASP A 376 7.59 23.04 18.58
CA ASP A 376 7.01 21.78 19.09
C ASP A 376 8.10 20.73 19.23
N LYS A 377 8.36 20.28 20.44
CA LYS A 377 9.35 19.25 20.76
C LYS A 377 8.72 18.17 21.62
N ARG A 378 8.77 16.94 21.11
CA ARG A 378 8.18 15.76 21.75
C ARG A 378 9.28 14.84 22.29
N GLY A 379 8.90 13.93 23.18
CA GLY A 379 9.80 12.93 23.76
C GLY A 379 10.16 11.76 22.83
N TYR A 380 9.88 11.89 21.54
CA TYR A 380 10.15 10.90 20.46
C TYR A 380 10.59 11.62 19.17
N LEU A 381 11.14 10.87 18.25
CA LEU A 381 11.51 11.37 16.93
C LEU A 381 10.35 11.24 15.94
N ARG A 382 10.32 12.13 14.91
CA ARG A 382 9.34 12.18 13.83
C ARG A 382 7.94 12.55 14.28
N GLY A 383 6.90 11.88 13.77
CA GLY A 383 5.54 12.25 14.10
C GLY A 383 4.49 11.37 13.44
N PHE A 384 3.26 11.87 13.45
CA PHE A 384 2.08 11.17 12.95
C PHE A 384 1.09 12.14 12.31
N GLY A 385 0.25 11.60 11.43
CA GLY A 385 -0.93 12.27 10.94
C GLY A 385 -2.19 11.55 11.42
N TYR A 386 -3.35 12.22 11.35
CA TYR A 386 -4.61 11.58 11.68
C TYR A 386 -5.45 11.33 10.43
N GLN A 387 -6.10 10.18 10.45
CA GLN A 387 -7.15 9.81 9.52
C GLN A 387 -8.40 9.52 10.33
N GLY A 388 -9.57 9.76 9.75
CA GLY A 388 -10.80 9.55 10.48
C GLY A 388 -11.99 10.11 9.74
N GLY A 389 -13.02 10.47 10.46
CA GLY A 389 -14.22 11.08 9.92
C GLY A 389 -15.39 10.97 10.87
N ALA A 390 -16.47 11.65 10.51
CA ALA A 390 -17.73 11.53 11.21
C ALA A 390 -18.69 10.61 10.46
N SER A 391 -19.44 9.84 11.21
CA SER A 391 -20.50 8.97 10.68
C SER A 391 -21.72 9.01 11.58
N ARG A 392 -22.89 8.85 10.97
CA ARG A 392 -24.13 8.62 11.68
C ARG A 392 -24.29 7.13 11.95
N GLY A 393 -24.85 6.74 13.09
CA GLY A 393 -25.24 5.37 13.40
C GLY A 393 -26.15 4.81 12.30
N LEU A 394 -25.96 3.54 11.97
CA LEU A 394 -26.74 2.87 10.94
C LEU A 394 -27.69 1.86 11.63
N TRP A 395 -28.98 2.09 11.54
CA TRP A 395 -30.03 1.25 12.14
C TRP A 395 -29.83 -0.26 11.91
N HIS A 396 -29.34 -0.66 10.75
CA HIS A 396 -29.15 -2.08 10.42
C HIS A 396 -27.97 -2.75 11.17
N LYS A 397 -27.04 -1.98 11.72
CA LYS A 397 -25.97 -2.53 12.58
C LYS A 397 -26.50 -2.85 13.97
N GLU A 398 -27.41 -2.01 14.47
CA GLU A 398 -28.07 -2.20 15.74
C GLU A 398 -29.06 -3.38 15.68
N VAL A 399 -29.72 -3.55 14.53
CA VAL A 399 -30.65 -4.66 14.27
C VAL A 399 -29.97 -6.03 14.22
N ALA A 400 -28.71 -6.12 13.74
CA ALA A 400 -28.00 -7.38 13.61
C ALA A 400 -27.65 -8.06 14.95
N GLU A 401 -27.67 -7.29 16.04
CA GLU A 401 -27.34 -7.74 17.40
C GLU A 401 -28.58 -7.94 18.29
N LEU A 402 -29.77 -7.67 17.76
CA LEU A 402 -30.99 -7.63 18.55
C LEU A 402 -31.61 -9.01 18.80
N ALA A 403 -32.00 -9.21 20.05
CA ALA A 403 -33.06 -10.15 20.42
C ALA A 403 -34.31 -9.83 19.60
N PHE A 404 -35.22 -10.78 19.45
CA PHE A 404 -36.47 -10.51 18.78
C PHE A 404 -37.60 -10.21 19.81
N GLY A 405 -38.73 -9.65 19.34
CA GLY A 405 -39.88 -9.35 20.20
C GLY A 405 -39.97 -7.87 20.59
N GLY A 406 -40.26 -7.60 21.88
CA GLY A 406 -40.44 -6.24 22.41
C GLY A 406 -39.20 -5.37 22.24
N ASP A 407 -38.07 -5.86 22.70
CA ASP A 407 -36.79 -5.13 22.68
C ASP A 407 -36.37 -4.74 21.25
N PHE A 408 -36.64 -5.59 20.25
CA PHE A 408 -36.44 -5.26 18.84
C PHE A 408 -37.31 -4.07 18.42
N LYS A 409 -38.61 -4.10 18.76
CA LYS A 409 -39.54 -3.01 18.41
C LYS A 409 -39.18 -1.70 19.09
N ASP A 410 -38.82 -1.77 20.37
CA ASP A 410 -38.44 -0.60 21.15
C ASP A 410 -37.16 0.04 20.59
N THR A 411 -36.16 -0.75 20.27
CA THR A 411 -34.94 -0.25 19.64
C THR A 411 -35.19 0.33 18.24
N MET A 412 -36.07 -0.30 17.44
CA MET A 412 -36.45 0.22 16.13
C MET A 412 -37.31 1.49 16.18
N SER A 413 -37.97 1.76 17.32
CA SER A 413 -38.71 3.01 17.53
C SER A 413 -37.87 4.15 18.04
N LEU A 414 -36.67 3.86 18.54
CA LEU A 414 -35.70 4.90 18.90
C LEU A 414 -35.03 5.45 17.63
N PRO A 415 -34.80 6.76 17.56
CA PRO A 415 -34.03 7.31 16.46
C PRO A 415 -32.59 6.74 16.46
N ALA A 416 -32.14 6.13 15.37
CA ALA A 416 -30.70 5.76 15.19
C ALA A 416 -29.86 7.02 14.96
N ASP A 417 -29.47 7.77 16.02
CA ASP A 417 -29.39 9.21 15.86
C ASP A 417 -28.14 9.89 16.30
N SER A 418 -27.19 9.17 16.86
CA SER A 418 -25.96 9.79 17.27
C SER A 418 -24.98 9.83 16.11
N TRP A 419 -24.53 11.01 15.78
CA TRP A 419 -23.31 11.19 15.03
C TRP A 419 -22.11 10.92 15.92
N SER A 420 -21.12 10.22 15.39
CA SER A 420 -19.80 10.05 16.01
C SER A 420 -18.72 10.65 15.14
N MET A 421 -17.64 11.11 15.77
CA MET A 421 -16.42 11.57 15.12
C MET A 421 -15.22 10.88 15.75
N GLY A 422 -14.35 10.31 14.92
CA GLY A 422 -13.13 9.65 15.36
C GLY A 422 -11.89 10.14 14.63
N LEU A 423 -10.78 10.18 15.35
CA LEU A 423 -9.42 10.45 14.86
C LEU A 423 -8.52 9.28 15.22
N GLY A 424 -8.01 8.59 14.20
CA GLY A 424 -7.02 7.52 14.35
C GLY A 424 -5.65 7.98 13.87
N GLY A 425 -4.63 7.83 14.70
CA GLY A 425 -3.26 8.19 14.37
C GLY A 425 -2.61 7.19 13.42
N PHE A 426 -1.74 7.69 12.54
CA PHE A 426 -0.82 6.92 11.71
C PHE A 426 0.58 7.45 11.95
N GLY A 427 1.41 6.66 12.64
CA GLY A 427 2.73 7.05 13.09
C GLY A 427 3.85 6.45 12.27
N GLU A 428 4.93 7.21 12.22
CA GLU A 428 6.17 6.81 11.56
C GLU A 428 6.95 5.84 12.43
N MET A 429 7.49 4.79 11.82
CA MET A 429 8.44 3.87 12.45
C MET A 429 9.86 4.23 12.01
N LEU A 430 10.82 4.17 12.93
CA LEU A 430 12.22 4.37 12.59
C LEU A 430 12.81 3.16 11.85
N PRO A 431 13.77 3.36 10.94
CA PRO A 431 14.45 2.28 10.21
C PRO A 431 15.48 1.56 11.09
N TYR A 432 15.02 0.69 11.95
CA TYR A 432 15.91 -0.12 12.81
C TYR A 432 16.57 -1.24 12.01
N TYR A 433 17.90 -1.35 12.09
CA TYR A 433 18.65 -2.38 11.37
C TYR A 433 18.27 -3.80 11.81
N GLU A 434 17.89 -3.98 13.06
CA GLU A 434 17.50 -5.26 13.66
C GLU A 434 16.13 -5.75 13.14
N ASN A 435 15.27 -4.85 12.71
CA ASN A 435 14.02 -5.20 12.05
C ASN A 435 14.33 -5.71 10.65
N ARG A 436 14.17 -7.03 10.45
CA ARG A 436 14.69 -7.71 9.26
C ARG A 436 13.82 -8.87 8.80
N VAL A 437 14.12 -9.29 7.60
CA VAL A 437 13.64 -10.55 7.03
C VAL A 437 14.81 -11.36 6.51
N TYR A 438 14.70 -12.66 6.57
CA TYR A 438 15.71 -13.60 6.07
C TYR A 438 15.04 -14.90 5.57
N ILE A 439 15.80 -15.78 4.93
CA ILE A 439 15.26 -17.04 4.41
C ILE A 439 15.29 -18.11 5.51
N ASP A 440 14.12 -18.68 5.79
CA ASP A 440 13.99 -19.91 6.59
C ASP A 440 13.99 -21.12 5.64
N HIS A 441 15.10 -21.84 5.62
CA HIS A 441 15.26 -23.06 4.81
C HIS A 441 14.60 -24.30 5.42
N THR A 442 14.13 -24.23 6.66
CA THR A 442 13.52 -25.37 7.37
C THR A 442 12.07 -25.58 6.98
N LYS A 443 11.37 -24.51 6.57
CA LYS A 443 10.01 -24.54 6.07
C LYS A 443 9.97 -24.35 4.57
N LYS A 444 8.92 -24.90 3.93
CA LYS A 444 8.69 -24.74 2.49
C LYS A 444 7.23 -24.40 2.23
N ASP A 445 6.99 -23.63 1.17
CA ASP A 445 5.67 -23.44 0.61
C ASP A 445 5.25 -24.65 -0.24
N LYS A 446 4.02 -24.64 -0.76
CA LYS A 446 3.47 -25.74 -1.56
C LYS A 446 4.23 -26.02 -2.87
N TRP A 447 5.06 -25.09 -3.34
CA TRP A 447 5.91 -25.26 -4.53
C TRP A 447 7.36 -25.64 -4.19
N GLY A 448 7.64 -25.94 -2.92
CA GLY A 448 8.94 -26.36 -2.47
C GLY A 448 9.97 -25.25 -2.27
N GLN A 449 9.56 -23.97 -2.39
CA GLN A 449 10.44 -22.85 -2.08
C GLN A 449 10.61 -22.70 -0.56
N PRO A 450 11.79 -22.25 -0.06
CA PRO A 450 11.94 -21.84 1.33
C PRO A 450 10.98 -20.66 1.61
N VAL A 451 10.78 -20.33 2.88
CA VAL A 451 9.90 -19.23 3.25
C VAL A 451 10.67 -18.07 3.86
N LEU A 452 10.03 -16.91 3.98
CA LEU A 452 10.58 -15.80 4.76
C LEU A 452 10.39 -16.04 6.26
N ALA A 453 11.40 -15.70 7.04
CA ALA A 453 11.31 -15.40 8.45
C ALA A 453 11.32 -13.89 8.67
N ILE A 454 10.50 -13.40 9.59
CA ILE A 454 10.30 -11.98 9.87
C ILE A 454 10.57 -11.71 11.35
N ASP A 455 11.55 -10.83 11.64
CA ASP A 455 11.88 -10.32 12.96
C ASP A 455 11.68 -8.81 12.96
N CYS A 456 10.52 -8.34 13.42
CA CYS A 456 10.15 -6.93 13.38
C CYS A 456 9.27 -6.54 14.57
N GLU A 457 9.62 -5.43 15.22
CA GLU A 457 8.86 -4.89 16.35
C GLU A 457 8.88 -3.38 16.38
N TYR A 458 7.86 -2.77 16.96
CA TYR A 458 7.86 -1.38 17.39
C TYR A 458 8.70 -1.25 18.66
N LYS A 459 9.38 -0.11 18.83
CA LYS A 459 10.25 0.14 19.98
C LYS A 459 9.74 1.33 20.82
N GLU A 460 10.59 1.80 21.73
CA GLU A 460 10.23 2.88 22.67
C GLU A 460 9.77 4.18 21.96
N ASN A 461 10.37 4.50 20.81
CA ASN A 461 9.99 5.67 20.01
C ASN A 461 8.52 5.62 19.59
N GLU A 462 8.10 4.48 19.06
CA GLU A 462 6.73 4.25 18.57
C GLU A 462 5.76 4.16 19.76
N ALA A 463 6.15 3.57 20.90
CA ALA A 463 5.33 3.50 22.09
C ALA A 463 4.99 4.91 22.63
N LYS A 464 6.00 5.78 22.78
CA LYS A 464 5.79 7.17 23.19
C LYS A 464 4.92 7.97 22.21
N MET A 465 5.11 7.72 20.92
CA MET A 465 4.31 8.38 19.89
C MET A 465 2.83 7.95 19.97
N ARG A 466 2.55 6.68 20.31
CA ARG A 466 1.17 6.18 20.47
C ARG A 466 0.44 6.85 21.65
N GLU A 467 1.13 7.11 22.75
CA GLU A 467 0.56 7.86 23.87
C GLU A 467 0.10 9.26 23.43
N ASP A 468 0.97 9.99 22.73
CA ASP A 468 0.64 11.32 22.20
C ASP A 468 -0.50 11.27 21.17
N MET A 469 -0.56 10.22 20.33
CA MET A 469 -1.66 10.05 19.38
C MET A 469 -3.02 10.01 20.07
N MET A 470 -3.13 9.36 21.21
CA MET A 470 -4.39 9.28 21.97
C MET A 470 -4.77 10.61 22.56
N TYR A 471 -3.82 11.24 23.26
CA TYR A 471 -4.06 12.49 23.99
C TYR A 471 -4.31 13.66 23.03
N ASP A 472 -3.49 13.82 22.00
CA ASP A 472 -3.68 14.86 20.98
C ASP A 472 -5.01 14.69 20.23
N ALA A 473 -5.45 13.44 19.96
CA ALA A 473 -6.74 13.19 19.34
C ALA A 473 -7.91 13.59 20.24
N ALA A 474 -7.83 13.23 21.53
CA ALA A 474 -8.87 13.59 22.50
C ALA A 474 -8.96 15.11 22.67
N GLU A 475 -7.83 15.79 22.87
CA GLU A 475 -7.75 17.25 22.99
C GLU A 475 -8.38 17.95 21.78
N MET A 476 -8.04 17.51 20.55
CA MET A 476 -8.58 18.09 19.32
C MET A 476 -10.10 17.88 19.19
N LEU A 477 -10.61 16.72 19.54
CA LEU A 477 -12.04 16.42 19.51
C LEU A 477 -12.80 17.25 20.55
N GLU A 478 -12.32 17.33 21.79
CA GLU A 478 -12.92 18.13 22.86
C GLU A 478 -12.92 19.64 22.53
N ALA A 479 -11.78 20.17 22.07
CA ALA A 479 -11.65 21.55 21.60
C ALA A 479 -12.59 21.88 20.43
N SER A 480 -12.93 20.87 19.64
CA SER A 480 -13.88 20.99 18.52
C SER A 480 -15.34 20.78 18.94
N GLY A 481 -15.61 20.56 20.24
CA GLY A 481 -16.96 20.44 20.80
C GLY A 481 -17.58 19.06 20.69
N ILE A 482 -16.79 18.03 20.36
CA ILE A 482 -17.20 16.63 20.44
C ILE A 482 -17.35 16.24 21.91
N LYS A 483 -18.37 15.46 22.23
CA LYS A 483 -18.74 15.05 23.59
C LYS A 483 -18.39 13.59 23.84
N ASN A 484 -18.35 13.22 25.14
CA ASN A 484 -18.10 11.85 25.56
C ASN A 484 -16.85 11.25 24.90
N VAL A 485 -15.80 12.06 24.77
CA VAL A 485 -14.55 11.64 24.11
C VAL A 485 -13.88 10.54 24.90
N LYS A 486 -13.53 9.47 24.22
CA LYS A 486 -12.79 8.32 24.77
C LYS A 486 -11.57 8.04 23.91
N THR A 487 -10.43 7.90 24.57
CA THR A 487 -9.22 7.41 23.92
C THR A 487 -9.27 5.90 23.76
N TYR A 488 -8.56 5.40 22.75
CA TYR A 488 -8.35 3.97 22.56
C TYR A 488 -6.93 3.69 22.09
N ASP A 489 -6.37 2.58 22.55
CA ASP A 489 -5.13 1.98 22.07
C ASP A 489 -5.37 0.48 21.90
N ASN A 490 -5.70 0.08 20.68
CA ASN A 490 -5.93 -1.31 20.33
C ASN A 490 -4.61 -1.96 19.90
N ASP A 491 -4.49 -3.27 20.14
CA ASP A 491 -3.33 -4.04 19.71
C ASP A 491 -2.97 -3.74 18.25
N CYS A 492 -1.71 -3.37 18.03
CA CYS A 492 -1.15 -3.11 16.72
C CYS A 492 0.22 -3.80 16.62
N TYR A 493 0.35 -4.61 15.58
CA TYR A 493 1.58 -5.34 15.28
C TYR A 493 2.09 -4.92 13.91
N PRO A 494 3.42 -4.97 13.65
CA PRO A 494 3.95 -4.74 12.31
C PRO A 494 3.28 -5.63 11.26
N GLY A 495 3.12 -5.12 10.06
CA GLY A 495 2.37 -5.74 8.96
C GLY A 495 0.89 -5.35 8.89
N MET A 496 0.27 -4.99 10.02
CA MET A 496 -1.16 -4.66 10.08
C MET A 496 -1.54 -3.41 9.29
N ALA A 497 -0.62 -2.45 9.11
CA ALA A 497 -0.88 -1.27 8.30
C ALA A 497 -0.73 -1.52 6.80
N ILE A 498 -0.13 -2.64 6.40
CA ILE A 498 0.06 -3.02 4.99
C ILE A 498 0.96 -2.02 4.24
N HIS A 499 1.87 -1.40 4.96
CA HIS A 499 2.79 -0.38 4.46
C HIS A 499 4.25 -0.78 4.67
N GLU A 500 4.57 -2.06 4.43
CA GLU A 500 5.91 -2.60 4.59
C GLU A 500 6.91 -1.86 3.70
N MET A 501 8.04 -1.40 4.26
CA MET A 501 9.06 -0.63 3.57
C MET A 501 10.47 -0.96 4.08
N GLY A 502 11.52 -0.60 3.31
CA GLY A 502 12.89 -0.45 3.81
C GLY A 502 13.88 -1.55 3.45
N THR A 503 13.46 -2.75 3.11
CA THR A 503 14.31 -3.96 3.07
C THR A 503 15.33 -4.05 1.92
N ALA A 504 15.27 -3.12 0.95
CA ALA A 504 16.26 -2.97 -0.13
C ALA A 504 16.50 -1.47 -0.42
N ARG A 505 16.74 -0.71 0.65
CA ARG A 505 16.71 0.76 0.66
C ARG A 505 17.64 1.42 -0.36
N MET A 506 17.20 2.57 -0.85
CA MET A 506 18.00 3.50 -1.65
C MET A 506 19.04 4.24 -0.79
N GLY A 507 20.11 4.70 -1.42
CA GLY A 507 21.12 5.55 -0.78
C GLY A 507 22.21 5.99 -1.77
N ASN A 508 23.09 6.87 -1.32
CA ASN A 508 24.20 7.35 -2.12
C ASN A 508 25.45 6.46 -2.04
N ASP A 509 25.61 5.72 -0.94
CA ASP A 509 26.77 4.87 -0.70
C ASP A 509 26.40 3.39 -0.89
N PRO A 510 27.05 2.67 -1.84
CA PRO A 510 26.82 1.25 -2.07
C PRO A 510 27.20 0.36 -0.87
N LYS A 511 27.93 0.86 0.12
CA LYS A 511 28.24 0.12 1.35
C LYS A 511 27.09 0.13 2.36
N THR A 512 26.17 1.07 2.25
CA THR A 512 25.08 1.26 3.22
C THR A 512 23.70 1.18 2.59
N SER A 513 23.62 0.89 1.29
CA SER A 513 22.35 0.78 0.55
C SER A 513 22.42 -0.27 -0.56
N VAL A 514 21.28 -0.79 -0.95
CA VAL A 514 21.15 -1.76 -2.05
C VAL A 514 20.95 -1.05 -3.39
N LEU A 515 20.25 0.08 -3.37
CA LEU A 515 19.84 0.81 -4.57
C LEU A 515 20.40 2.23 -4.57
N ASN A 516 20.69 2.73 -5.77
CA ASN A 516 21.07 4.13 -5.99
C ASN A 516 19.84 5.04 -6.12
N LYS A 517 20.07 6.33 -6.38
CA LYS A 517 19.01 7.34 -6.53
C LYS A 517 17.98 7.09 -7.65
N TRP A 518 18.24 6.16 -8.55
CA TRP A 518 17.35 5.78 -9.65
C TRP A 518 16.60 4.47 -9.41
N ASN A 519 16.57 3.98 -8.16
CA ASN A 519 16.03 2.66 -7.82
C ASN A 519 16.75 1.50 -8.52
N GLN A 520 17.94 1.74 -9.06
CA GLN A 520 18.81 0.78 -9.75
C GLN A 520 19.74 0.14 -8.72
N MET A 521 19.96 -1.16 -8.81
CA MET A 521 20.93 -1.83 -7.97
C MET A 521 22.33 -1.27 -8.17
N HIS A 522 23.07 -1.07 -7.07
CA HIS A 522 24.47 -0.63 -7.14
C HIS A 522 25.37 -1.66 -7.81
N GLU A 523 25.19 -2.93 -7.51
CA GLU A 523 26.06 -4.01 -7.99
C GLU A 523 25.66 -4.56 -9.36
N VAL A 524 24.38 -4.50 -9.71
CA VAL A 524 23.85 -5.06 -10.97
C VAL A 524 22.97 -4.02 -11.66
N ASN A 525 23.57 -3.27 -12.56
CA ASN A 525 23.02 -2.04 -13.13
C ASN A 525 21.80 -2.21 -14.04
N ASN A 526 21.38 -3.42 -14.37
CA ASN A 526 20.19 -3.69 -15.17
C ASN A 526 19.01 -4.26 -14.36
N VAL A 527 19.10 -4.15 -13.01
CA VAL A 527 18.01 -4.53 -12.09
C VAL A 527 17.53 -3.31 -11.30
N PHE A 528 16.22 -3.13 -11.25
CA PHE A 528 15.52 -2.03 -10.59
C PHE A 528 14.51 -2.57 -9.58
N VAL A 529 14.40 -1.93 -8.42
CA VAL A 529 13.44 -2.27 -7.37
C VAL A 529 12.66 -1.00 -7.01
N THR A 530 11.35 -0.98 -7.21
CA THR A 530 10.55 0.25 -7.12
C THR A 530 9.30 0.14 -6.26
N ASP A 531 9.14 -0.96 -5.51
CA ASP A 531 8.10 -1.10 -4.49
C ASP A 531 8.58 -0.56 -3.12
N GLY A 532 7.85 -0.88 -2.05
CA GLY A 532 8.16 -0.36 -0.72
C GLY A 532 9.54 -0.73 -0.20
N SER A 533 10.16 -1.80 -0.70
CA SER A 533 11.49 -2.21 -0.25
C SER A 533 12.57 -1.16 -0.51
N CYS A 534 12.38 -0.30 -1.52
CA CYS A 534 13.35 0.73 -1.88
C CYS A 534 13.41 1.94 -0.93
N MET A 535 12.46 2.08 -0.02
CA MET A 535 12.25 3.28 0.79
C MET A 535 13.24 3.38 1.97
N PRO A 536 14.02 4.48 2.10
CA PRO A 536 14.88 4.70 3.26
C PRO A 536 14.15 5.10 4.54
N SER A 537 12.96 5.68 4.44
CA SER A 537 12.08 6.05 5.56
C SER A 537 10.61 5.96 5.16
N ILE A 538 9.74 5.93 6.16
CA ILE A 538 8.32 5.64 5.93
C ILE A 538 7.46 6.90 5.81
N ALA A 539 7.74 7.99 6.52
CA ALA A 539 6.86 9.13 6.75
C ALA A 539 5.50 8.70 7.40
N CYS A 540 4.59 9.62 7.69
CA CYS A 540 3.25 9.29 8.20
C CYS A 540 2.18 9.17 7.11
N GLN A 541 2.53 9.45 5.86
CA GLN A 541 1.66 9.38 4.69
C GLN A 541 1.58 7.96 4.14
N ASN A 542 0.40 7.57 3.63
CA ASN A 542 0.25 6.31 2.92
C ASN A 542 1.17 6.28 1.67
N PRO A 543 1.99 5.24 1.46
CA PRO A 543 3.15 5.31 0.56
C PRO A 543 2.86 5.03 -0.91
N SER A 544 1.67 4.52 -1.26
CA SER A 544 1.40 3.97 -2.60
C SER A 544 1.62 4.98 -3.73
N LEU A 545 1.27 6.25 -3.54
CA LEU A 545 1.54 7.30 -4.54
C LEU A 545 3.05 7.51 -4.76
N THR A 546 3.85 7.41 -3.70
CA THR A 546 5.31 7.50 -3.77
C THR A 546 5.89 6.33 -4.57
N PHE A 547 5.40 5.10 -4.37
CA PHE A 547 5.81 3.95 -5.19
C PHE A 547 5.53 4.16 -6.68
N MET A 548 4.35 4.70 -7.02
CA MET A 548 3.98 5.01 -8.41
C MET A 548 4.94 6.02 -9.03
N ALA A 549 5.21 7.11 -8.32
CA ALA A 549 6.10 8.18 -8.77
C ALA A 549 7.55 7.71 -8.94
N LEU A 550 8.08 6.95 -7.97
CA LEU A 550 9.42 6.36 -8.05
C LEU A 550 9.53 5.37 -9.21
N THR A 551 8.50 4.53 -9.43
CA THR A 551 8.48 3.56 -10.52
C THR A 551 8.49 4.24 -11.88
N ALA A 552 7.65 5.26 -12.08
CA ALA A 552 7.61 6.01 -13.33
C ALA A 552 8.96 6.68 -13.64
N ARG A 553 9.58 7.30 -12.60
CA ARG A 553 10.91 7.92 -12.68
C ARG A 553 12.01 6.89 -13.02
N ALA A 554 12.00 5.75 -12.36
CA ALA A 554 12.99 4.69 -12.57
C ALA A 554 12.86 4.08 -13.97
N ALA A 555 11.64 3.84 -14.45
CA ALA A 555 11.38 3.30 -15.79
C ALA A 555 11.85 4.26 -16.89
N ASP A 556 11.62 5.56 -16.72
CA ASP A 556 12.11 6.59 -17.64
C ASP A 556 13.63 6.60 -17.72
N TYR A 557 14.29 6.55 -16.56
CA TYR A 557 15.76 6.46 -16.48
C TYR A 557 16.27 5.16 -17.14
N ALA A 558 15.70 4.01 -16.79
CA ALA A 558 16.11 2.71 -17.31
C ALA A 558 16.06 2.65 -18.85
N VAL A 559 14.98 3.15 -19.45
CA VAL A 559 14.84 3.17 -20.92
C VAL A 559 15.84 4.12 -21.57
N LYS A 560 16.11 5.28 -20.96
CA LYS A 560 17.12 6.22 -21.47
C LYS A 560 18.52 5.60 -21.45
N GLU A 561 18.89 4.95 -20.36
CA GLU A 561 20.20 4.31 -20.22
C GLU A 561 20.36 3.06 -21.11
N LEU A 562 19.28 2.28 -21.27
CA LEU A 562 19.26 1.15 -22.21
C LEU A 562 19.49 1.61 -23.66
N LYS A 563 18.83 2.70 -24.09
CA LYS A 563 19.02 3.29 -25.44
C LYS A 563 20.41 3.83 -25.68
N LYS A 564 21.10 4.27 -24.63
CA LYS A 564 22.50 4.72 -24.69
C LYS A 564 23.52 3.56 -24.66
N GLY A 565 23.06 2.33 -24.34
CA GLY A 565 23.94 1.16 -24.16
C GLY A 565 24.69 1.14 -22.83
N ASN A 566 24.23 1.92 -21.82
CA ASN A 566 24.86 1.95 -20.52
C ASN A 566 24.42 0.79 -19.60
N ILE A 567 23.27 0.16 -19.92
CA ILE A 567 22.73 -1.01 -19.22
C ILE A 567 22.30 -2.08 -20.22
#